data_cc5beefb128e9b06a5c1379dd96be7a9
#
_entry.id   cc5beefb128e9b06a5c1379dd96be7a9
#
_cell.length_a   1.000
_cell.length_b   1.000
_cell.length_c   1.000
_cell.angle_alpha   90.00
_cell.angle_beta   90.00
_cell.angle_gamma   90.00
#
_symmetry.space_group_name_H-M   'P 1'
#
loop_
_entity.id
_entity.type
_entity.pdbx_description
1 polymer ?
#
loop_
_entity_poly.entity_id
_entity_poly.type
_entity_poly.pdbx_seq_one_letter_code
_entity_poly.pdbx_strand_id
1 'polypeptide(L)'
;PSTAAVALQQVYAGTNLGTPLMMAQIPGDGSRWFVAQRDGRLVSFPTANPPATTTAVANLPTVAGVAINTNGEGGFLGLAFHPRFAQNGKLYVTWTSTGGANGMRSLIGALTSPDKGATFPTYTPVLGFDQTTATNHKGGGIAFGNDGYLYASFGDGGNGDDAFINGQKKTGFFSKILRIDVDNTG
;
A
#
# COMPACT_ATOMS: atom_id res chain seq x y z
N PRO A 1 -11.55 -25.90 -27.29
CA PRO A 1 -11.36 -25.57 -25.87
C PRO A 1 -12.64 -24.93 -25.36
N SER A 2 -13.26 -25.55 -24.33
CA SER A 2 -14.43 -24.96 -23.67
C SER A 2 -13.93 -23.72 -22.92
N THR A 3 -14.43 -22.56 -23.30
CA THR A 3 -14.25 -21.35 -22.48
C THR A 3 -15.07 -21.54 -21.20
N ALA A 4 -14.40 -21.68 -20.07
CA ALA A 4 -15.09 -21.67 -18.78
C ALA A 4 -15.86 -20.35 -18.67
N ALA A 5 -17.17 -20.44 -18.40
CA ALA A 5 -17.99 -19.25 -18.18
C ALA A 5 -17.52 -18.59 -16.88
N VAL A 6 -17.06 -17.35 -16.96
CA VAL A 6 -16.72 -16.54 -15.80
C VAL A 6 -17.94 -15.72 -15.42
N ALA A 7 -18.37 -15.83 -14.15
CA ALA A 7 -19.43 -14.99 -13.60
C ALA A 7 -18.85 -14.10 -12.49
N LEU A 8 -19.32 -12.86 -12.41
CA LEU A 8 -19.01 -11.95 -11.34
C LEU A 8 -20.11 -12.02 -10.28
N GLN A 9 -19.70 -12.11 -9.02
CA GLN A 9 -20.60 -12.03 -7.88
C GLN A 9 -20.19 -10.84 -7.02
N GLN A 10 -21.15 -9.97 -6.69
CA GLN A 10 -20.92 -8.89 -5.74
C GLN A 10 -20.83 -9.48 -4.32
N VAL A 11 -19.73 -9.21 -3.64
CA VAL A 11 -19.52 -9.56 -2.24
C VAL A 11 -19.42 -8.29 -1.41
N TYR A 12 -19.78 -8.34 -0.13
CA TYR A 12 -19.70 -7.19 0.81
C TYR A 12 -20.50 -5.95 0.39
N ALA A 13 -21.57 -6.11 -0.37
CA ALA A 13 -22.40 -5.01 -0.90
C ALA A 13 -22.95 -4.05 0.17
N GLY A 14 -23.14 -4.54 1.41
CA GLY A 14 -23.63 -3.75 2.54
C GLY A 14 -22.54 -3.05 3.36
N THR A 15 -21.25 -3.30 3.07
CA THR A 15 -20.13 -2.74 3.86
C THR A 15 -19.57 -1.49 3.19
N ASN A 16 -19.54 -0.38 3.92
CA ASN A 16 -18.94 0.86 3.42
C ASN A 16 -17.41 0.79 3.51
N LEU A 17 -16.77 0.61 2.37
CA LEU A 17 -15.31 0.54 2.24
C LEU A 17 -14.64 1.91 2.01
N GLY A 18 -15.41 3.01 1.96
CA GLY A 18 -14.88 4.35 1.68
C GLY A 18 -14.30 4.46 0.27
N THR A 19 -13.05 4.90 0.16
CA THR A 19 -12.29 4.98 -1.09
C THR A 19 -11.21 3.89 -1.15
N PRO A 20 -11.60 2.62 -1.34
CA PRO A 20 -10.67 1.50 -1.23
C PRO A 20 -9.73 1.45 -2.45
N LEU A 21 -8.44 1.25 -2.22
CA LEU A 21 -7.46 1.04 -3.27
C LEU A 21 -6.86 -0.37 -3.26
N MET A 22 -6.72 -0.95 -2.09
CA MET A 22 -6.22 -2.31 -1.94
C MET A 22 -6.79 -2.97 -0.70
N MET A 23 -6.95 -4.29 -0.76
CA MET A 23 -7.34 -5.09 0.40
C MET A 23 -6.52 -6.37 0.50
N ALA A 24 -6.25 -6.82 1.72
CA ALA A 24 -5.53 -8.05 1.99
C ALA A 24 -5.97 -8.66 3.33
N GLN A 25 -5.62 -9.93 3.52
CA GLN A 25 -5.77 -10.66 4.78
C GLN A 25 -4.40 -10.95 5.37
N ILE A 26 -4.34 -11.15 6.68
CA ILE A 26 -3.13 -11.62 7.36
C ILE A 26 -2.78 -13.03 6.86
N PRO A 27 -1.51 -13.31 6.51
CA PRO A 27 -1.10 -14.65 6.11
C PRO A 27 -1.47 -15.70 7.17
N GLY A 28 -2.23 -16.72 6.75
CA GLY A 28 -2.73 -17.77 7.63
C GLY A 28 -3.95 -17.41 8.48
N ASP A 29 -4.48 -16.17 8.37
CA ASP A 29 -5.70 -15.73 9.07
C ASP A 29 -6.67 -15.07 8.09
N GLY A 30 -7.65 -15.81 7.60
CA GLY A 30 -8.70 -15.32 6.73
C GLY A 30 -9.91 -14.71 7.45
N SER A 31 -9.83 -14.47 8.75
CA SER A 31 -10.99 -14.01 9.55
C SER A 31 -11.39 -12.57 9.28
N ARG A 32 -10.45 -11.73 8.81
CA ARG A 32 -10.66 -10.30 8.58
C ARG A 32 -10.00 -9.84 7.28
N TRP A 33 -10.65 -8.87 6.61
CA TRP A 33 -10.06 -8.07 5.57
C TRP A 33 -9.51 -6.76 6.14
N PHE A 34 -8.40 -6.32 5.59
CA PHE A 34 -7.81 -5.00 5.82
C PHE A 34 -7.83 -4.22 4.51
N VAL A 35 -8.27 -2.97 4.57
CA VAL A 35 -8.47 -2.13 3.40
C VAL A 35 -7.70 -0.83 3.55
N ALA A 36 -6.82 -0.56 2.58
CA ALA A 36 -6.19 0.74 2.42
C ALA A 36 -7.18 1.68 1.73
N GLN A 37 -7.54 2.76 2.40
CA GLN A 37 -8.35 3.84 1.85
C GLN A 37 -7.43 4.95 1.35
N ARG A 38 -7.78 5.56 0.23
CA ARG A 38 -6.95 6.56 -0.45
C ARG A 38 -6.53 7.72 0.46
N ASP A 39 -7.37 8.09 1.42
CA ASP A 39 -7.14 9.19 2.36
C ASP A 39 -6.17 8.87 3.51
N GLY A 40 -5.58 7.67 3.52
CA GLY A 40 -4.60 7.23 4.51
C GLY A 40 -5.17 6.40 5.65
N ARG A 41 -6.46 6.12 5.66
CA ARG A 41 -7.03 5.23 6.67
C ARG A 41 -6.75 3.77 6.31
N LEU A 42 -6.35 2.99 7.29
CA LEU A 42 -6.37 1.54 7.28
C LEU A 42 -7.58 1.09 8.09
N VAL A 43 -8.47 0.38 7.46
CA VAL A 43 -9.68 -0.14 8.12
C VAL A 43 -9.74 -1.65 8.01
N SER A 44 -10.48 -2.30 8.91
CA SER A 44 -10.71 -3.74 8.86
C SER A 44 -12.19 -4.09 9.06
N PHE A 45 -12.59 -5.27 8.57
CA PHE A 45 -13.89 -5.86 8.81
C PHE A 45 -13.81 -7.40 8.78
N PRO A 46 -14.68 -8.12 9.51
CA PRO A 46 -14.70 -9.58 9.50
C PRO A 46 -15.14 -10.12 8.14
N THR A 47 -14.52 -11.21 7.70
CA THR A 47 -14.86 -11.90 6.44
C THR A 47 -16.25 -12.49 6.48
N ALA A 48 -16.65 -13.07 7.62
CA ALA A 48 -18.00 -13.59 7.83
C ALA A 48 -18.90 -12.52 8.46
N ASN A 49 -20.14 -12.40 7.94
CA ASN A 49 -21.13 -11.44 8.44
C ASN A 49 -20.59 -10.00 8.58
N PRO A 50 -20.06 -9.41 7.51
CA PRO A 50 -19.45 -8.10 7.57
C PRO A 50 -20.48 -7.03 7.99
N PRO A 51 -20.15 -6.13 8.90
CA PRO A 51 -21.03 -5.04 9.30
C PRO A 51 -21.13 -3.98 8.20
N ALA A 52 -22.13 -3.10 8.31
CA ALA A 52 -22.28 -1.97 7.39
C ALA A 52 -21.11 -0.97 7.46
N THR A 53 -20.40 -0.93 8.58
CA THR A 53 -19.25 -0.02 8.80
C THR A 53 -18.00 -0.80 9.14
N THR A 54 -16.87 -0.30 8.68
CA THR A 54 -15.54 -0.86 8.98
C THR A 54 -14.98 -0.30 10.28
N THR A 55 -14.02 -1.00 10.88
CA THR A 55 -13.27 -0.55 12.06
C THR A 55 -11.96 0.09 11.63
N ALA A 56 -11.69 1.32 12.05
CA ALA A 56 -10.40 1.96 11.85
C ALA A 56 -9.33 1.29 12.72
N VAL A 57 -8.21 0.87 12.11
CA VAL A 57 -7.08 0.21 12.79
C VAL A 57 -5.80 1.04 12.72
N ALA A 58 -5.70 1.98 11.77
CA ALA A 58 -4.67 3.01 11.72
C ALA A 58 -5.15 4.23 10.91
N ASN A 59 -4.49 5.37 11.17
CA ASN A 59 -4.48 6.53 10.29
C ASN A 59 -3.02 6.80 9.93
N LEU A 60 -2.64 6.49 8.69
CA LEU A 60 -1.25 6.53 8.24
C LEU A 60 -0.60 7.91 8.38
N PRO A 61 -1.24 9.03 7.98
CA PRO A 61 -0.72 10.37 8.25
C PRO A 61 -0.42 10.63 9.73
N THR A 62 -1.30 10.19 10.62
CA THR A 62 -1.14 10.40 12.07
C THR A 62 0.05 9.62 12.62
N VAL A 63 0.15 8.31 12.28
CA VAL A 63 1.23 7.47 12.82
C VAL A 63 2.58 7.75 12.18
N ALA A 64 2.59 8.25 10.93
CA ALA A 64 3.81 8.64 10.23
C ALA A 64 4.26 10.07 10.55
N GLY A 65 3.40 10.91 11.14
CA GLY A 65 3.71 12.30 11.47
C GLY A 65 3.86 13.21 10.24
N VAL A 66 3.33 12.83 9.08
CA VAL A 66 3.38 13.61 7.84
C VAL A 66 2.07 13.48 7.06
N ALA A 67 1.62 14.58 6.47
CA ALA A 67 0.34 14.61 5.75
C ALA A 67 0.40 13.76 4.47
N ILE A 68 -0.71 13.07 4.18
CA ILE A 68 -0.88 12.35 2.92
C ILE A 68 -1.10 13.34 1.78
N ASN A 69 -0.59 13.02 0.60
CA ASN A 69 -0.88 13.74 -0.63
C ASN A 69 -1.77 12.88 -1.53
N THR A 70 -2.99 13.32 -1.76
CA THR A 70 -3.98 12.63 -2.59
C THR A 70 -4.18 13.30 -3.96
N ASN A 71 -3.29 14.20 -4.38
CA ASN A 71 -3.40 14.82 -5.69
C ASN A 71 -3.21 13.79 -6.81
N GLY A 72 -4.05 13.88 -7.84
CA GLY A 72 -4.01 12.96 -8.98
C GLY A 72 -4.12 11.50 -8.54
N GLU A 73 -3.08 10.72 -8.76
CA GLU A 73 -3.00 9.30 -8.38
C GLU A 73 -2.33 9.06 -7.01
N GLY A 74 -2.17 10.12 -6.21
CA GLY A 74 -1.62 10.01 -4.86
C GLY A 74 -2.60 9.38 -3.86
N GLY A 75 -2.05 8.96 -2.71
CA GLY A 75 -2.83 8.39 -1.61
C GLY A 75 -2.12 7.23 -0.91
N PHE A 76 -2.87 6.45 -0.14
CA PHE A 76 -2.44 5.16 0.42
C PHE A 76 -2.66 4.08 -0.64
N LEU A 77 -1.61 3.72 -1.37
CA LEU A 77 -1.70 3.03 -2.65
C LEU A 77 -1.62 1.51 -2.54
N GLY A 78 -0.90 0.98 -1.56
CA GLY A 78 -0.74 -0.46 -1.44
C GLY A 78 -0.39 -0.92 -0.04
N LEU A 79 -0.72 -2.18 0.26
CA LEU A 79 -0.41 -2.84 1.53
C LEU A 79 -0.01 -4.30 1.29
N ALA A 80 0.95 -4.80 2.09
CA ALA A 80 1.38 -6.19 2.08
C ALA A 80 1.78 -6.63 3.50
N PHE A 81 1.07 -7.61 4.04
CA PHE A 81 1.47 -8.23 5.31
C PHE A 81 2.77 -8.99 5.14
N HIS A 82 3.66 -8.85 6.13
CA HIS A 82 4.85 -9.69 6.20
C HIS A 82 4.45 -11.17 6.29
N PRO A 83 5.11 -12.11 5.59
CA PRO A 83 4.77 -13.55 5.66
C PRO A 83 4.76 -14.11 7.09
N ARG A 84 5.60 -13.54 7.97
CA ARG A 84 5.69 -13.89 9.39
C ARG A 84 4.97 -12.86 10.28
N PHE A 85 3.84 -12.30 9.81
CA PHE A 85 3.08 -11.28 10.57
C PHE A 85 2.71 -11.76 11.98
N ALA A 86 2.34 -13.02 12.13
CA ALA A 86 1.99 -13.59 13.44
C ALA A 86 3.11 -13.45 14.48
N GLN A 87 4.38 -13.37 14.03
CA GLN A 87 5.56 -13.25 14.88
C GLN A 87 6.03 -11.79 15.04
N ASN A 88 5.97 -11.00 13.97
CA ASN A 88 6.59 -9.67 13.95
C ASN A 88 5.60 -8.49 13.87
N GLY A 89 4.32 -8.76 13.62
CA GLY A 89 3.27 -7.74 13.53
C GLY A 89 3.43 -6.72 12.39
N LYS A 90 4.30 -6.97 11.39
CA LYS A 90 4.64 -5.99 10.36
C LYS A 90 3.71 -6.03 9.15
N LEU A 91 3.23 -4.86 8.76
CA LEU A 91 2.49 -4.59 7.53
C LEU A 91 3.23 -3.51 6.74
N TYR A 92 3.65 -3.82 5.51
CA TYR A 92 4.32 -2.86 4.65
C TYR A 92 3.31 -2.11 3.80
N VAL A 93 3.57 -0.82 3.60
CA VAL A 93 2.66 0.09 2.92
C VAL A 93 3.40 0.96 1.91
N THR A 94 2.73 1.27 0.79
CA THR A 94 3.16 2.28 -0.17
C THR A 94 2.16 3.42 -0.17
N TRP A 95 2.65 4.65 -0.16
CA TRP A 95 1.80 5.84 -0.11
C TRP A 95 2.54 7.09 -0.58
N THR A 96 1.80 8.16 -0.80
CA THR A 96 2.37 9.46 -1.12
C THR A 96 2.11 10.46 -0.01
N SER A 97 3.17 11.18 0.40
CA SER A 97 3.08 12.26 1.38
C SER A 97 3.22 13.61 0.71
N THR A 98 2.84 14.66 1.45
CA THR A 98 3.25 16.03 1.16
C THR A 98 4.75 16.21 1.41
N GLY A 99 5.32 17.31 0.90
CA GLY A 99 6.75 17.62 1.03
C GLY A 99 7.56 17.20 -0.19
N GLY A 100 8.89 17.18 -0.04
CA GLY A 100 9.81 17.00 -1.16
C GLY A 100 9.90 18.19 -2.10
N ALA A 101 10.79 18.11 -3.09
CA ALA A 101 11.11 19.23 -3.98
C ALA A 101 9.91 19.72 -4.81
N ASN A 102 8.97 18.80 -5.12
CA ASN A 102 7.79 19.10 -5.96
C ASN A 102 6.46 18.91 -5.19
N GLY A 103 6.48 18.98 -3.85
CA GLY A 103 5.30 18.89 -3.01
C GLY A 103 4.71 17.49 -2.85
N MET A 104 5.36 16.46 -3.41
CA MET A 104 4.93 15.05 -3.27
C MET A 104 6.15 14.13 -3.15
N ARG A 105 6.05 13.15 -2.25
CA ARG A 105 7.01 12.04 -2.11
C ARG A 105 6.31 10.70 -2.19
N SER A 106 6.93 9.72 -2.83
CA SER A 106 6.55 8.31 -2.66
C SER A 106 7.32 7.71 -1.51
N LEU A 107 6.61 6.94 -0.69
CA LEU A 107 7.13 6.33 0.52
C LEU A 107 6.79 4.85 0.56
N ILE A 108 7.74 4.05 1.06
CA ILE A 108 7.51 2.71 1.60
C ILE A 108 7.77 2.79 3.10
N GLY A 109 6.90 2.21 3.89
CA GLY A 109 7.09 2.09 5.33
C GLY A 109 6.50 0.82 5.89
N ALA A 110 6.83 0.53 7.14
CA ALA A 110 6.28 -0.56 7.92
C ALA A 110 5.38 -0.02 9.02
N LEU A 111 4.15 -0.47 9.07
CA LEU A 111 3.26 -0.36 10.22
C LEU A 111 3.45 -1.58 11.11
N THR A 112 3.53 -1.38 12.43
CA THR A 112 3.69 -2.49 13.38
C THR A 112 2.49 -2.56 14.30
N SER A 113 1.96 -3.78 14.43
CA SER A 113 0.84 -4.10 15.32
C SER A 113 1.35 -4.94 16.50
N PRO A 114 1.08 -4.52 17.75
CA PRO A 114 1.37 -5.31 18.93
C PRO A 114 0.26 -6.32 19.28
N ASP A 115 -0.90 -6.24 18.62
CA ASP A 115 -2.17 -6.86 19.02
C ASP A 115 -2.83 -7.62 17.86
N LYS A 116 -2.02 -8.28 17.02
CA LYS A 116 -2.47 -9.14 15.90
C LYS A 116 -3.37 -8.39 14.90
N GLY A 117 -3.06 -7.13 14.64
CA GLY A 117 -3.77 -6.30 13.66
C GLY A 117 -5.02 -5.60 14.18
N ALA A 118 -5.26 -5.58 15.50
CA ALA A 118 -6.33 -4.76 16.06
C ALA A 118 -6.01 -3.26 15.96
N THR A 119 -4.72 -2.90 16.13
CA THR A 119 -4.21 -1.55 15.90
C THR A 119 -2.81 -1.56 15.26
N PHE A 120 -2.40 -0.43 14.63
CA PHE A 120 -1.06 -0.23 14.09
C PHE A 120 -0.52 1.14 14.53
N PRO A 121 -0.05 1.26 15.78
CA PRO A 121 0.34 2.54 16.37
C PRO A 121 1.72 3.03 15.94
N THR A 122 2.54 2.21 15.29
CA THR A 122 3.93 2.54 14.97
C THR A 122 4.17 2.51 13.47
N TYR A 123 4.86 3.53 12.96
CA TYR A 123 5.34 3.62 11.58
C TYR A 123 6.86 3.71 11.56
N THR A 124 7.50 2.89 10.73
CA THR A 124 8.94 2.92 10.48
C THR A 124 9.16 3.16 8.98
N PRO A 125 9.86 4.24 8.58
CA PRO A 125 10.16 4.47 7.17
C PRO A 125 11.17 3.43 6.65
N VAL A 126 10.99 2.99 5.40
CA VAL A 126 11.87 2.04 4.70
C VAL A 126 12.56 2.74 3.54
N LEU A 127 11.80 3.41 2.68
CA LEU A 127 12.29 4.12 1.52
C LEU A 127 11.43 5.36 1.26
N GLY A 128 12.05 6.42 0.79
CA GLY A 128 11.31 7.60 0.32
C GLY A 128 12.10 8.36 -0.74
N PHE A 129 11.39 8.86 -1.75
CA PHE A 129 11.97 9.69 -2.80
C PHE A 129 10.97 10.73 -3.29
N ASP A 130 11.50 11.85 -3.77
CA ASP A 130 10.70 12.95 -4.27
C ASP A 130 10.09 12.58 -5.63
N GLN A 131 8.82 12.92 -5.80
CA GLN A 131 8.12 12.77 -7.07
C GLN A 131 8.43 13.91 -8.04
N THR A 132 8.10 13.71 -9.31
CA THR A 132 8.12 14.76 -10.34
C THR A 132 7.00 15.78 -10.09
N THR A 133 6.92 16.81 -10.93
CA THR A 133 5.83 17.78 -10.88
C THR A 133 4.47 17.22 -11.31
N ALA A 134 4.46 16.08 -12.03
CA ALA A 134 3.23 15.43 -12.44
C ALA A 134 2.55 14.69 -11.26
N THR A 135 1.24 14.54 -11.33
CA THR A 135 0.43 13.93 -10.26
C THR A 135 -0.03 12.50 -10.56
N ASN A 136 0.29 11.97 -11.74
CA ASN A 136 -0.05 10.61 -12.19
C ASN A 136 1.19 9.68 -12.21
N HIS A 137 0.99 8.40 -12.54
CA HIS A 137 1.99 7.33 -12.63
C HIS A 137 2.77 7.11 -11.32
N LYS A 138 2.08 7.15 -10.18
CA LYS A 138 2.73 7.01 -8.86
C LYS A 138 3.08 5.56 -8.52
N GLY A 139 2.47 4.59 -9.20
CA GLY A 139 2.65 3.18 -8.91
C GLY A 139 1.98 2.76 -7.61
N GLY A 140 2.70 2.05 -6.75
CA GLY A 140 2.22 1.69 -5.41
C GLY A 140 1.90 0.22 -5.22
N GLY A 141 2.02 -0.62 -6.26
CA GLY A 141 1.90 -2.06 -6.10
C GLY A 141 2.99 -2.59 -5.15
N ILE A 142 2.61 -3.40 -4.16
CA ILE A 142 3.52 -3.96 -3.16
C ILE A 142 3.10 -5.39 -2.82
N ALA A 143 4.06 -6.31 -2.73
CA ALA A 143 3.82 -7.70 -2.38
C ALA A 143 5.10 -8.38 -1.87
N PHE A 144 4.95 -9.43 -1.05
CA PHE A 144 6.06 -10.33 -0.76
C PHE A 144 6.18 -11.42 -1.83
N GLY A 145 7.38 -11.67 -2.29
CA GLY A 145 7.71 -12.83 -3.12
C GLY A 145 7.84 -14.11 -2.30
N ASN A 146 7.78 -15.27 -2.97
CA ASN A 146 8.04 -16.57 -2.34
C ASN A 146 9.47 -16.71 -1.79
N ASP A 147 10.37 -15.81 -2.21
CA ASP A 147 11.75 -15.70 -1.72
C ASP A 147 11.87 -14.89 -0.42
N GLY A 148 10.75 -14.39 0.12
CA GLY A 148 10.67 -13.62 1.36
C GLY A 148 10.99 -12.14 1.23
N TYR A 149 11.39 -11.66 0.05
CA TYR A 149 11.67 -10.24 -0.18
C TYR A 149 10.40 -9.45 -0.50
N LEU A 150 10.44 -8.17 -0.15
CA LEU A 150 9.38 -7.22 -0.49
C LEU A 150 9.63 -6.67 -1.90
N TYR A 151 8.61 -6.73 -2.74
CA TYR A 151 8.61 -6.12 -4.07
C TYR A 151 7.69 -4.91 -4.08
N ALA A 152 8.17 -3.79 -4.61
CA ALA A 152 7.38 -2.57 -4.74
C ALA A 152 7.59 -1.94 -6.11
N SER A 153 6.51 -1.49 -6.75
CA SER A 153 6.53 -0.93 -8.10
C SER A 153 6.24 0.56 -8.10
N PHE A 154 6.98 1.29 -8.96
CA PHE A 154 6.79 2.71 -9.18
C PHE A 154 6.75 3.01 -10.68
N GLY A 155 5.91 3.98 -11.06
CA GLY A 155 5.83 4.48 -12.43
C GLY A 155 6.98 5.42 -12.80
N ASP A 156 6.93 5.99 -14.00
CA ASP A 156 7.96 6.87 -14.56
C ASP A 156 7.97 8.29 -13.99
N GLY A 157 7.01 8.60 -13.13
CA GLY A 157 6.86 9.93 -12.51
C GLY A 157 5.74 10.77 -13.11
N GLY A 158 5.16 10.34 -14.24
CA GLY A 158 3.93 10.93 -14.78
C GLY A 158 4.07 11.69 -16.10
N ASN A 159 3.00 12.34 -16.49
CA ASN A 159 2.72 12.86 -17.83
C ASN A 159 2.66 11.76 -18.90
N GLY A 160 2.52 12.13 -20.18
CA GLY A 160 2.57 11.19 -21.30
C GLY A 160 3.99 11.04 -21.89
N ASP A 161 4.21 9.97 -22.65
CA ASP A 161 5.39 9.76 -23.49
C ASP A 161 6.74 9.83 -22.74
N ASP A 162 6.77 9.33 -21.48
CA ASP A 162 7.96 9.35 -20.61
C ASP A 162 8.61 10.75 -20.53
N ALA A 163 7.81 11.77 -20.28
CA ALA A 163 8.18 13.18 -20.31
C ALA A 163 9.42 13.54 -19.45
N PHE A 164 9.72 12.72 -18.42
CA PHE A 164 10.88 12.89 -17.53
C PHE A 164 12.05 11.98 -17.91
N ILE A 165 11.92 11.22 -19.02
CA ILE A 165 12.93 10.29 -19.53
C ILE A 165 13.40 9.31 -18.41
N ASN A 166 12.45 8.77 -17.65
CA ASN A 166 12.71 7.86 -16.53
C ASN A 166 12.55 6.39 -16.93
N GLY A 167 11.80 6.08 -18.01
CA GLY A 167 11.41 4.73 -18.39
C GLY A 167 12.58 3.76 -18.56
N GLN A 168 13.66 4.20 -19.22
CA GLN A 168 14.85 3.38 -19.49
C GLN A 168 16.07 3.74 -18.62
N LYS A 169 15.95 4.68 -17.69
CA LYS A 169 17.04 4.99 -16.74
C LYS A 169 17.33 3.78 -15.85
N LYS A 170 18.60 3.40 -15.74
CA LYS A 170 19.04 2.31 -14.84
C LYS A 170 19.26 2.76 -13.40
N THR A 171 19.28 4.05 -13.15
CA THR A 171 19.46 4.67 -11.82
C THR A 171 18.16 5.26 -11.29
N GLY A 172 18.07 5.41 -9.98
CA GLY A 172 16.86 5.95 -9.30
C GLY A 172 15.75 4.93 -9.15
N PHE A 173 14.58 5.41 -8.73
CA PHE A 173 13.45 4.57 -8.33
C PHE A 173 12.26 4.60 -9.31
N PHE A 174 12.25 5.53 -10.26
CA PHE A 174 11.20 5.63 -11.26
C PHE A 174 11.26 4.50 -12.29
N SER A 175 10.11 4.02 -12.75
CA SER A 175 9.96 2.92 -13.71
C SER A 175 10.64 1.62 -13.25
N LYS A 176 10.55 1.30 -11.96
CA LYS A 176 11.20 0.14 -11.37
C LYS A 176 10.24 -0.72 -10.59
N ILE A 177 10.56 -2.00 -10.55
CA ILE A 177 10.14 -2.93 -9.50
C ILE A 177 11.35 -3.13 -8.60
N LEU A 178 11.25 -2.67 -7.38
CA LEU A 178 12.29 -2.82 -6.37
C LEU A 178 12.12 -4.14 -5.65
N ARG A 179 13.24 -4.82 -5.36
CA ARG A 179 13.31 -6.00 -4.49
C ARG A 179 14.08 -5.61 -3.25
N ILE A 180 13.45 -5.68 -2.09
CA ILE A 180 13.96 -5.11 -0.84
C ILE A 180 14.05 -6.22 0.21
N ASP A 181 15.22 -6.37 0.84
CA ASP A 181 15.38 -7.18 2.04
C ASP A 181 14.93 -6.34 3.24
N VAL A 182 13.81 -6.72 3.83
CA VAL A 182 13.23 -6.01 4.99
C VAL A 182 13.49 -6.71 6.32
N ASP A 183 14.16 -7.85 6.29
CA ASP A 183 14.52 -8.63 7.46
C ASP A 183 15.98 -8.40 7.89
N ASN A 184 16.85 -8.08 6.94
CA ASN A 184 18.28 -7.84 7.16
C ASN A 184 18.62 -6.37 6.90
N THR A 185 17.90 -5.46 7.53
CA THR A 185 18.27 -4.02 7.54
C THR A 185 19.46 -3.86 8.49
N GLY A 186 20.66 -4.09 7.98
CA GLY A 186 21.90 -3.77 8.66
C GLY A 186 22.20 -2.28 8.66
#